data_1c86ab0cde1b98a58a9099b56bcaa2ac
#
_entry.id   1c86ab0cde1b98a58a9099b56bcaa2ac
#
_cell.length_a   1.000
_cell.length_b   1.000
_cell.length_c   1.000
_cell.angle_alpha   90.00
_cell.angle_beta   90.00
_cell.angle_gamma   90.00
#
_symmetry.space_group_name_H-M   'P 1'
#
loop_
_entity.id
_entity.type
_entity.pdbx_description
1 polymer ?
#
loop_
_entity_poly.entity_id
_entity_poly.type
_entity_poly.pdbx_seq_one_letter_code
_entity_poly.pdbx_strand_id
1 'polypeptide(L)'
;MVALNEGNRVTLDNLTVPLSMFATFVVAHLAIRKLAPGADPAILPLSFALSGIGIAFITRLAPDLAMKQVGWLFLGVVFMVLVLAFVKNLDKLGSYKYTIMIAGILLLMSPMLPVIGNEIYGSRIWLSIGGFSIQPGELAKICIVIFLAAYLAQNREMLSVFNHKLGPFRVPDMRALVPVIIMWAVALLVIVFEKDLGSALVLFFVFVTMLYVATGKHAYIVISLLMVSVGFVFVYFLFSHVQVRVDTWLNPFADPTNTGYQLVQSIFSIADGGLFGVGIGNGMAEQIPIVESDFIFSAIAEEAGLLGAAGVLLLYLCFAIRGIVTAARAKSDVSSFTAVGL
;
A
#
# COMPACT_ATOMS: atom_id res chain seq x y z
N MET A 1 19.89 14.68 -14.35
CA MET A 1 20.98 13.72 -14.34
C MET A 1 20.81 12.66 -15.40
N VAL A 2 19.68 11.95 -15.49
CA VAL A 2 19.42 10.95 -16.55
C VAL A 2 19.68 11.54 -17.95
N ALA A 3 19.02 12.64 -18.32
CA ALA A 3 19.21 13.29 -19.62
C ALA A 3 20.66 13.75 -19.90
N LEU A 4 21.42 14.08 -18.88
CA LEU A 4 22.84 14.47 -19.01
C LEU A 4 23.73 13.25 -19.22
N ASN A 5 23.39 12.12 -18.61
CA ASN A 5 24.15 10.87 -18.76
C ASN A 5 23.97 10.25 -20.17
N GLU A 6 22.80 10.45 -20.78
CA GLU A 6 22.50 10.06 -22.15
C GLU A 6 23.07 11.03 -23.22
N GLY A 7 23.85 12.03 -22.81
CA GLY A 7 24.42 13.04 -23.69
C GLY A 7 23.40 14.05 -24.24
N ASN A 8 22.16 14.02 -23.75
CA ASN A 8 21.12 14.95 -24.15
C ASN A 8 21.29 16.32 -23.47
N ARG A 9 21.03 17.40 -24.21
CA ARG A 9 20.98 18.75 -23.64
C ARG A 9 19.73 18.86 -22.74
N VAL A 10 19.88 19.54 -21.59
CA VAL A 10 18.73 19.89 -20.73
C VAL A 10 17.81 20.83 -21.53
N THR A 11 16.67 20.30 -21.98
CA THR A 11 15.62 21.07 -22.65
C THR A 11 14.48 21.36 -21.67
N LEU A 12 13.60 22.30 -22.03
CA LEU A 12 12.41 22.59 -21.23
C LEU A 12 11.51 21.36 -21.11
N ASP A 13 11.48 20.50 -22.13
CA ASP A 13 10.69 19.26 -22.10
C ASP A 13 11.17 18.31 -21.00
N ASN A 14 12.47 18.20 -20.80
CA ASN A 14 13.07 17.37 -19.74
C ASN A 14 12.77 17.91 -18.33
N LEU A 15 12.45 19.19 -18.21
CA LEU A 15 12.09 19.83 -16.94
C LEU A 15 10.60 19.78 -16.63
N THR A 16 9.76 19.37 -17.56
CA THR A 16 8.29 19.35 -17.39
C THR A 16 7.87 18.45 -16.24
N VAL A 17 8.40 17.22 -16.15
CA VAL A 17 8.08 16.26 -15.08
C VAL A 17 8.48 16.79 -13.70
N PRO A 18 9.74 17.18 -13.44
CA PRO A 18 10.13 17.70 -12.11
C PRO A 18 9.42 19.00 -11.73
N LEU A 19 9.17 19.91 -12.70
CA LEU A 19 8.48 21.16 -12.42
C LEU A 19 7.00 20.96 -12.08
N SER A 20 6.31 20.07 -12.82
CA SER A 20 4.91 19.75 -12.56
C SER A 20 4.74 19.01 -11.23
N MET A 21 5.66 18.11 -10.90
CA MET A 21 5.72 17.48 -9.58
C MET A 21 5.92 18.53 -8.47
N PHE A 22 6.91 19.41 -8.61
CA PHE A 22 7.17 20.47 -7.63
C PHE A 22 5.95 21.38 -7.45
N ALA A 23 5.32 21.81 -8.56
CA ALA A 23 4.10 22.62 -8.50
C ALA A 23 2.98 21.90 -7.75
N THR A 24 2.79 20.60 -7.97
CA THR A 24 1.80 19.79 -7.26
C THR A 24 2.03 19.79 -5.75
N PHE A 25 3.27 19.65 -5.30
CA PHE A 25 3.60 19.69 -3.88
C PHE A 25 3.52 21.11 -3.27
N VAL A 26 3.80 22.16 -4.04
CA VAL A 26 3.53 23.54 -3.62
C VAL A 26 2.04 23.75 -3.36
N VAL A 27 1.17 23.26 -4.26
CA VAL A 27 -0.30 23.30 -4.06
C VAL A 27 -0.68 22.53 -2.80
N ALA A 28 -0.15 21.31 -2.62
CA ALA A 28 -0.38 20.51 -1.42
C ALA A 28 0.05 21.25 -0.14
N HIS A 29 1.23 21.86 -0.14
CA HIS A 29 1.76 22.61 0.98
C HIS A 29 0.87 23.82 1.35
N LEU A 30 0.47 24.61 0.37
CA LEU A 30 -0.41 25.76 0.58
C LEU A 30 -1.79 25.32 1.09
N ALA A 31 -2.33 24.24 0.55
CA ALA A 31 -3.60 23.67 0.99
C ALA A 31 -3.55 23.21 2.45
N ILE A 32 -2.52 22.45 2.83
CA ILE A 32 -2.34 21.98 4.21
C ILE A 32 -2.18 23.16 5.16
N ARG A 33 -1.36 24.17 4.83
CA ARG A 33 -1.19 25.36 5.68
C ARG A 33 -2.49 26.10 5.93
N LYS A 34 -3.41 26.12 4.94
CA LYS A 34 -4.69 26.83 5.04
C LYS A 34 -5.78 25.98 5.70
N LEU A 35 -5.89 24.70 5.37
CA LEU A 35 -6.99 23.84 5.77
C LEU A 35 -6.69 23.01 7.03
N ALA A 36 -5.41 22.70 7.28
CA ALA A 36 -4.96 21.88 8.40
C ALA A 36 -3.67 22.42 9.04
N PRO A 37 -3.69 23.64 9.64
CA PRO A 37 -2.47 24.30 10.17
C PRO A 37 -1.81 23.51 11.31
N GLY A 38 -2.52 22.58 11.95
CA GLY A 38 -1.99 21.69 12.99
C GLY A 38 -1.47 20.35 12.48
N ALA A 39 -1.39 20.14 11.15
CA ALA A 39 -0.89 18.89 10.58
C ALA A 39 0.61 18.71 10.90
N ASP A 40 1.03 17.45 10.94
CA ASP A 40 2.43 17.09 11.13
C ASP A 40 3.30 17.64 10.00
N PRO A 41 4.32 18.46 10.29
CA PRO A 41 5.11 19.14 9.26
C PRO A 41 6.03 18.21 8.47
N ALA A 42 6.31 17.00 8.97
CA ALA A 42 7.26 16.08 8.35
C ALA A 42 6.60 15.15 7.30
N ILE A 43 5.30 14.89 7.38
CA ILE A 43 4.61 13.95 6.49
C ILE A 43 4.70 14.41 5.02
N LEU A 44 4.40 15.66 4.73
CA LEU A 44 4.45 16.18 3.35
C LEU A 44 5.84 16.15 2.72
N PRO A 45 6.92 16.64 3.40
CA PRO A 45 8.27 16.52 2.86
C PRO A 45 8.74 15.09 2.62
N LEU A 46 8.38 14.14 3.51
CA LEU A 46 8.71 12.73 3.33
C LEU A 46 7.97 12.14 2.13
N SER A 47 6.68 12.46 1.99
CA SER A 47 5.90 12.06 0.80
C SER A 47 6.49 12.64 -0.49
N PHE A 48 6.95 13.91 -0.45
CA PHE A 48 7.62 14.55 -1.59
C PHE A 48 8.92 13.84 -1.96
N ALA A 49 9.76 13.51 -0.98
CA ALA A 49 11.01 12.80 -1.22
C ALA A 49 10.77 11.40 -1.83
N LEU A 50 9.87 10.61 -1.25
CA LEU A 50 9.53 9.28 -1.76
C LEU A 50 8.91 9.32 -3.16
N SER A 51 7.95 10.23 -3.40
CA SER A 51 7.35 10.42 -4.73
C SER A 51 8.37 10.92 -5.75
N GLY A 52 9.30 11.78 -5.33
CA GLY A 52 10.37 12.30 -6.18
C GLY A 52 11.32 11.21 -6.65
N ILE A 53 11.75 10.35 -5.73
CA ILE A 53 12.58 9.19 -6.07
C ILE A 53 11.81 8.27 -7.02
N GLY A 54 10.56 7.92 -6.71
CA GLY A 54 9.73 7.05 -7.55
C GLY A 54 9.55 7.62 -8.97
N ILE A 55 9.18 8.89 -9.10
CA ILE A 55 8.98 9.54 -10.41
C ILE A 55 10.31 9.64 -11.18
N ALA A 56 11.44 9.89 -10.50
CA ALA A 56 12.75 9.93 -11.14
C ALA A 56 13.09 8.56 -11.78
N PHE A 57 12.89 7.46 -11.05
CA PHE A 57 13.11 6.11 -11.58
C PHE A 57 12.09 5.71 -12.65
N ILE A 58 10.82 6.09 -12.52
CA ILE A 58 9.82 5.88 -13.58
C ILE A 58 10.21 6.66 -14.84
N THR A 59 10.67 7.90 -14.71
CA THR A 59 11.14 8.70 -15.86
C THR A 59 12.34 8.04 -16.56
N ARG A 60 13.18 7.32 -15.82
CA ARG A 60 14.33 6.57 -16.33
C ARG A 60 13.93 5.27 -17.01
N LEU A 61 13.06 4.46 -16.35
CA LEU A 61 12.73 3.09 -16.77
C LEU A 61 11.57 3.04 -17.76
N ALA A 62 10.59 3.93 -17.62
CA ALA A 62 9.39 3.99 -18.45
C ALA A 62 8.96 5.45 -18.69
N PRO A 63 9.67 6.23 -19.54
CA PRO A 63 9.43 7.68 -19.75
C PRO A 63 7.99 8.02 -20.12
N ASP A 64 7.33 7.14 -20.89
CA ASP A 64 5.94 7.31 -21.32
C ASP A 64 4.92 7.30 -20.17
N LEU A 65 5.30 6.73 -19.02
CA LEU A 65 4.48 6.68 -17.83
C LEU A 65 4.71 7.88 -16.88
N ALA A 66 5.82 8.59 -17.02
CA ALA A 66 6.23 9.64 -16.09
C ALA A 66 5.17 10.75 -15.92
N MET A 67 4.66 11.30 -17.04
CA MET A 67 3.62 12.34 -16.99
C MET A 67 2.27 11.80 -16.50
N LYS A 68 1.94 10.56 -16.80
CA LYS A 68 0.73 9.90 -16.25
C LYS A 68 0.84 9.79 -14.73
N GLN A 69 2.02 9.42 -14.21
CA GLN A 69 2.28 9.31 -12.77
C GLN A 69 2.16 10.65 -12.06
N VAL A 70 2.69 11.74 -12.65
CA VAL A 70 2.48 13.11 -12.13
C VAL A 70 1.01 13.49 -12.15
N GLY A 71 0.26 13.11 -13.19
CA GLY A 71 -1.19 13.33 -13.27
C GLY A 71 -1.95 12.63 -12.13
N TRP A 72 -1.60 11.36 -11.83
CA TRP A 72 -2.16 10.62 -10.69
C TRP A 72 -1.78 11.24 -9.35
N LEU A 73 -0.53 11.70 -9.20
CA LEU A 73 -0.09 12.43 -8.01
C LEU A 73 -0.91 13.71 -7.80
N PHE A 74 -1.11 14.49 -8.86
CA PHE A 74 -1.94 15.69 -8.81
C PHE A 74 -3.39 15.38 -8.41
N LEU A 75 -3.97 14.32 -9.00
CA LEU A 75 -5.30 13.86 -8.63
C LEU A 75 -5.36 13.46 -7.15
N GLY A 76 -4.35 12.76 -6.63
CA GLY A 76 -4.22 12.44 -5.21
C GLY A 76 -4.19 13.67 -4.32
N VAL A 77 -3.45 14.72 -4.73
CA VAL A 77 -3.43 16.00 -4.01
C VAL A 77 -4.81 16.68 -4.05
N VAL A 78 -5.52 16.64 -5.17
CA VAL A 78 -6.91 17.14 -5.25
C VAL A 78 -7.81 16.39 -4.27
N PHE A 79 -7.75 15.06 -4.24
CA PHE A 79 -8.51 14.27 -3.26
C PHE A 79 -8.15 14.62 -1.82
N MET A 80 -6.86 14.78 -1.50
CA MET A 80 -6.41 15.23 -0.19
C MET A 80 -7.04 16.59 0.17
N VAL A 81 -7.03 17.55 -0.73
CA VAL A 81 -7.62 18.88 -0.51
C VAL A 81 -9.13 18.79 -0.28
N LEU A 82 -9.82 17.95 -1.06
CA LEU A 82 -11.27 17.71 -0.87
C LEU A 82 -11.55 17.09 0.51
N VAL A 83 -10.77 16.08 0.91
CA VAL A 83 -10.92 15.47 2.24
C VAL A 83 -10.69 16.51 3.34
N LEU A 84 -9.62 17.32 3.26
CA LEU A 84 -9.33 18.35 4.25
C LEU A 84 -10.41 19.45 4.29
N ALA A 85 -11.05 19.76 3.18
CA ALA A 85 -12.08 20.78 3.10
C ALA A 85 -13.45 20.30 3.65
N PHE A 86 -13.81 19.06 3.33
CA PHE A 86 -15.16 18.54 3.59
C PHE A 86 -15.24 17.63 4.81
N VAL A 87 -14.21 16.84 5.10
CA VAL A 87 -14.18 15.90 6.22
C VAL A 87 -13.57 16.58 7.45
N LYS A 88 -14.40 17.40 8.13
CA LYS A 88 -13.94 18.12 9.34
C LYS A 88 -13.95 17.26 10.60
N ASN A 89 -14.67 16.15 10.60
CA ASN A 89 -14.84 15.29 11.78
C ASN A 89 -15.00 13.84 11.34
N LEU A 90 -13.98 13.02 11.60
CA LEU A 90 -13.98 11.59 11.32
C LEU A 90 -14.98 10.80 12.17
N ASP A 91 -15.30 11.28 13.39
CA ASP A 91 -16.30 10.62 14.25
C ASP A 91 -17.69 10.64 13.61
N LYS A 92 -18.06 11.73 12.90
CA LYS A 92 -19.31 11.79 12.13
C LYS A 92 -19.28 10.79 10.96
N LEU A 93 -18.14 10.64 10.29
CA LEU A 93 -17.98 9.65 9.24
C LEU A 93 -18.11 8.23 9.81
N GLY A 94 -17.57 7.99 10.99
CA GLY A 94 -17.70 6.75 11.74
C GLY A 94 -19.15 6.36 12.06
N SER A 95 -20.09 7.31 12.13
CA SER A 95 -21.53 7.00 12.29
C SER A 95 -22.11 6.24 11.09
N TYR A 96 -21.52 6.39 9.90
CA TYR A 96 -21.91 5.69 8.68
C TYR A 96 -21.07 4.45 8.37
N LYS A 97 -20.40 3.89 9.39
CA LYS A 97 -19.43 2.79 9.23
C LYS A 97 -19.94 1.62 8.41
N TYR A 98 -21.19 1.17 8.61
CA TYR A 98 -21.75 0.03 7.85
C TYR A 98 -22.02 0.39 6.38
N THR A 99 -22.45 1.62 6.08
CA THR A 99 -22.61 2.10 4.72
C THR A 99 -21.27 2.17 4.01
N ILE A 100 -20.23 2.65 4.70
CA ILE A 100 -18.85 2.72 4.19
C ILE A 100 -18.30 1.31 3.97
N MET A 101 -18.57 0.37 4.87
CA MET A 101 -18.20 -1.03 4.72
C MET A 101 -18.82 -1.64 3.46
N ILE A 102 -20.13 -1.47 3.27
CA ILE A 102 -20.84 -1.97 2.09
C ILE A 102 -20.25 -1.35 0.82
N ALA A 103 -20.02 -0.03 0.81
CA ALA A 103 -19.37 0.65 -0.30
C ALA A 103 -17.97 0.08 -0.60
N GLY A 104 -17.17 -0.18 0.43
CA GLY A 104 -15.85 -0.81 0.29
C GLY A 104 -15.92 -2.21 -0.31
N ILE A 105 -16.86 -3.06 0.14
CA ILE A 105 -17.06 -4.40 -0.43
C ILE A 105 -17.52 -4.32 -1.88
N LEU A 106 -18.46 -3.42 -2.20
CA LEU A 106 -18.92 -3.22 -3.58
C LEU A 106 -17.80 -2.73 -4.51
N LEU A 107 -16.93 -1.85 -4.00
CA LEU A 107 -15.72 -1.43 -4.74
C LEU A 107 -14.77 -2.59 -4.98
N LEU A 108 -14.52 -3.45 -3.98
CA LEU A 108 -13.70 -4.66 -4.17
C LEU A 108 -14.32 -5.59 -5.22
N MET A 109 -15.63 -5.78 -5.20
CA MET A 109 -16.29 -6.68 -6.15
C MET A 109 -16.42 -6.10 -7.56
N SER A 110 -16.25 -4.80 -7.73
CA SER A 110 -16.50 -4.11 -9.02
C SER A 110 -15.64 -4.61 -10.18
N PRO A 111 -14.34 -4.99 -10.03
CA PRO A 111 -13.55 -5.54 -11.14
C PRO A 111 -13.99 -6.93 -11.59
N MET A 112 -14.76 -7.65 -10.75
CA MET A 112 -15.29 -8.98 -11.12
C MET A 112 -16.47 -8.89 -12.10
N LEU A 113 -17.06 -7.69 -12.28
CA LEU A 113 -18.15 -7.48 -13.22
C LEU A 113 -17.65 -7.66 -14.67
N PRO A 114 -18.34 -8.50 -15.48
CA PRO A 114 -17.85 -8.90 -16.80
C PRO A 114 -17.80 -7.76 -17.82
N VAL A 115 -18.52 -6.66 -17.59
CA VAL A 115 -18.66 -5.55 -18.56
C VAL A 115 -17.55 -4.49 -18.42
N ILE A 116 -17.06 -4.27 -17.19
CA ILE A 116 -16.14 -3.15 -16.88
C ILE A 116 -14.80 -3.61 -16.30
N GLY A 117 -14.72 -4.86 -15.85
CA GLY A 117 -13.49 -5.44 -15.31
C GLY A 117 -12.56 -5.94 -16.41
N ASN A 118 -11.30 -5.56 -16.37
CA ASN A 118 -10.25 -6.03 -17.27
C ASN A 118 -9.31 -6.98 -16.54
N GLU A 119 -8.97 -8.07 -17.21
CA GLU A 119 -7.95 -9.00 -16.75
C GLU A 119 -6.59 -8.56 -17.30
N ILE A 120 -5.67 -8.19 -16.40
CA ILE A 120 -4.30 -7.79 -16.73
C ILE A 120 -3.37 -8.72 -15.96
N TYR A 121 -2.46 -9.40 -16.66
CA TYR A 121 -1.52 -10.38 -16.10
C TYR A 121 -2.18 -11.48 -15.24
N GLY A 122 -3.39 -11.90 -15.63
CA GLY A 122 -4.12 -12.98 -14.94
C GLY A 122 -4.86 -12.57 -13.67
N SER A 123 -4.86 -11.28 -13.32
CA SER A 123 -5.61 -10.72 -12.19
C SER A 123 -6.69 -9.75 -12.67
N ARG A 124 -7.90 -9.84 -12.08
CA ARG A 124 -9.04 -8.97 -12.38
C ARG A 124 -9.21 -7.93 -11.30
N ILE A 125 -8.33 -6.93 -11.27
CA ILE A 125 -8.31 -5.87 -10.27
C ILE A 125 -8.50 -4.46 -10.84
N TRP A 126 -8.59 -4.36 -12.18
CA TRP A 126 -8.65 -3.09 -12.89
C TRP A 126 -10.02 -2.84 -13.51
N LEU A 127 -10.49 -1.59 -13.39
CA LEU A 127 -11.58 -1.05 -14.17
C LEU A 127 -11.02 -0.14 -15.25
N SER A 128 -11.43 -0.35 -16.50
CA SER A 128 -11.08 0.55 -17.61
C SER A 128 -12.31 1.37 -18.02
N ILE A 129 -12.23 2.67 -17.77
CA ILE A 129 -13.29 3.63 -18.11
C ILE A 129 -12.69 4.75 -18.94
N GLY A 130 -13.14 4.88 -20.20
CA GLY A 130 -12.70 5.99 -21.07
C GLY A 130 -11.20 6.08 -21.33
N GLY A 131 -10.48 4.95 -21.35
CA GLY A 131 -9.02 4.91 -21.54
C GLY A 131 -8.19 5.09 -20.25
N PHE A 132 -8.84 5.27 -19.12
CA PHE A 132 -8.20 5.29 -17.81
C PHE A 132 -8.39 3.94 -17.10
N SER A 133 -7.32 3.43 -16.51
CA SER A 133 -7.37 2.23 -15.67
C SER A 133 -7.28 2.63 -14.21
N ILE A 134 -8.30 2.25 -13.42
CA ILE A 134 -8.40 2.54 -11.98
C ILE A 134 -8.50 1.21 -11.25
N GLN A 135 -7.83 1.10 -10.11
CA GLN A 135 -7.93 -0.04 -9.21
C GLN A 135 -8.86 0.32 -8.04
N PRO A 136 -10.12 -0.13 -8.04
CA PRO A 136 -11.07 0.22 -6.96
C PRO A 136 -10.68 -0.33 -5.61
N GLY A 137 -9.88 -1.41 -5.58
CA GLY A 137 -9.34 -2.02 -4.36
C GLY A 137 -8.58 -1.03 -3.48
N GLU A 138 -7.90 -0.02 -4.06
CA GLU A 138 -7.19 1.02 -3.29
C GLU A 138 -8.17 1.88 -2.49
N LEU A 139 -9.27 2.30 -3.10
CA LEU A 139 -10.33 3.04 -2.39
C LEU A 139 -11.07 2.16 -1.39
N ALA A 140 -11.28 0.90 -1.73
CA ALA A 140 -11.92 -0.06 -0.85
C ALA A 140 -11.12 -0.29 0.44
N LYS A 141 -9.79 -0.36 0.38
CA LYS A 141 -8.92 -0.45 1.57
C LYS A 141 -9.14 0.73 2.52
N ILE A 142 -9.26 1.95 2.00
CA ILE A 142 -9.56 3.14 2.81
C ILE A 142 -10.94 3.00 3.49
N CYS A 143 -11.96 2.56 2.76
CA CYS A 143 -13.30 2.32 3.33
C CYS A 143 -13.26 1.28 4.45
N ILE A 144 -12.53 0.18 4.26
CA ILE A 144 -12.36 -0.88 5.25
C ILE A 144 -11.65 -0.36 6.50
N VAL A 145 -10.58 0.43 6.33
CA VAL A 145 -9.85 1.06 7.45
C VAL A 145 -10.78 1.98 8.26
N ILE A 146 -11.57 2.83 7.60
CA ILE A 146 -12.51 3.73 8.29
C ILE A 146 -13.58 2.93 9.04
N PHE A 147 -14.12 1.88 8.42
CA PHE A 147 -15.06 0.97 9.10
C PHE A 147 -14.42 0.35 10.34
N LEU A 148 -13.23 -0.26 10.19
CA LEU A 148 -12.51 -0.89 11.30
C LEU A 148 -12.24 0.10 12.43
N ALA A 149 -11.74 1.30 12.10
CA ALA A 149 -11.44 2.34 13.09
C ALA A 149 -12.69 2.71 13.90
N ALA A 150 -13.80 2.97 13.22
CA ALA A 150 -15.06 3.34 13.86
C ALA A 150 -15.65 2.18 14.69
N TYR A 151 -15.58 0.96 14.17
CA TYR A 151 -16.09 -0.21 14.85
C TYR A 151 -15.26 -0.55 16.09
N LEU A 152 -13.93 -0.56 15.97
CA LEU A 152 -13.02 -0.86 17.07
C LEU A 152 -13.11 0.21 18.16
N ALA A 153 -13.25 1.49 17.81
CA ALA A 153 -13.43 2.57 18.79
C ALA A 153 -14.69 2.38 19.62
N GLN A 154 -15.81 1.96 19.01
CA GLN A 154 -17.07 1.74 19.72
C GLN A 154 -17.09 0.48 20.58
N ASN A 155 -16.35 -0.56 20.20
CA ASN A 155 -16.37 -1.87 20.86
C ASN A 155 -15.07 -2.17 21.61
N ARG A 156 -14.21 -1.18 21.82
CA ARG A 156 -12.89 -1.32 22.43
C ARG A 156 -12.93 -2.04 23.77
N GLU A 157 -13.85 -1.65 24.66
CA GLU A 157 -13.97 -2.25 26.00
C GLU A 157 -14.35 -3.73 25.90
N MET A 158 -15.36 -4.07 25.09
CA MET A 158 -15.83 -5.45 24.92
C MET A 158 -14.74 -6.34 24.31
N LEU A 159 -13.97 -5.83 23.37
CA LEU A 159 -12.87 -6.54 22.73
C LEU A 159 -11.62 -6.66 23.62
N SER A 160 -11.45 -5.74 24.59
CA SER A 160 -10.29 -5.76 25.50
C SER A 160 -10.48 -6.70 26.69
N VAL A 161 -11.73 -7.09 27.00
CA VAL A 161 -12.05 -7.91 28.18
C VAL A 161 -12.28 -9.36 27.76
N PHE A 162 -11.42 -10.26 28.24
CA PHE A 162 -11.47 -11.71 27.98
C PHE A 162 -12.24 -12.41 29.10
N ASN A 163 -13.57 -12.30 29.11
CA ASN A 163 -14.43 -12.82 30.16
C ASN A 163 -15.03 -14.20 29.87
N HIS A 164 -15.11 -14.58 28.60
CA HIS A 164 -15.68 -15.87 28.22
C HIS A 164 -14.62 -16.98 28.26
N LYS A 165 -14.94 -18.10 28.90
CA LYS A 165 -14.08 -19.28 28.92
C LYS A 165 -14.46 -20.20 27.76
N LEU A 166 -13.52 -20.48 26.86
CA LEU A 166 -13.63 -21.51 25.83
C LEU A 166 -12.60 -22.62 26.14
N GLY A 167 -13.03 -23.60 26.95
CA GLY A 167 -12.10 -24.60 27.48
C GLY A 167 -11.04 -23.96 28.40
N PRO A 168 -9.73 -24.22 28.16
CA PRO A 168 -8.66 -23.63 28.92
C PRO A 168 -8.35 -22.16 28.57
N PHE A 169 -8.91 -21.64 27.49
CA PHE A 169 -8.63 -20.30 26.98
C PHE A 169 -9.71 -19.30 27.40
N ARG A 170 -9.27 -18.08 27.65
CA ARG A 170 -10.19 -16.94 27.80
C ARG A 170 -10.27 -16.19 26.48
N VAL A 171 -11.48 -15.96 26.00
CA VAL A 171 -11.77 -15.28 24.74
C VAL A 171 -12.58 -14.00 24.97
N PRO A 172 -12.49 -13.01 24.07
CA PRO A 172 -13.33 -11.81 24.14
C PRO A 172 -14.80 -12.14 23.84
N ASP A 173 -15.67 -11.14 24.01
CA ASP A 173 -17.06 -11.29 23.63
C ASP A 173 -17.18 -11.51 22.10
N MET A 174 -17.66 -12.70 21.74
CA MET A 174 -17.84 -13.09 20.34
C MET A 174 -18.82 -12.18 19.59
N ARG A 175 -19.78 -11.57 20.29
CA ARG A 175 -20.75 -10.64 19.68
C ARG A 175 -20.06 -9.40 19.11
N ALA A 176 -18.99 -8.93 19.76
CA ALA A 176 -18.21 -7.81 19.28
C ALA A 176 -17.17 -8.21 18.20
N LEU A 177 -16.69 -9.46 18.23
CA LEU A 177 -15.64 -9.93 17.32
C LEU A 177 -16.21 -10.43 15.97
N VAL A 178 -17.35 -11.12 16.00
CA VAL A 178 -17.97 -11.75 14.81
C VAL A 178 -18.20 -10.78 13.64
N PRO A 179 -18.79 -9.58 13.81
CA PRO A 179 -19.00 -8.66 12.68
C PRO A 179 -17.70 -8.25 11.97
N VAL A 180 -16.63 -8.07 12.77
CA VAL A 180 -15.32 -7.67 12.25
C VAL A 180 -14.68 -8.83 11.47
N ILE A 181 -14.74 -10.06 12.02
CA ILE A 181 -14.23 -11.25 11.35
C ILE A 181 -15.00 -11.51 10.04
N ILE A 182 -16.33 -11.39 10.05
CA ILE A 182 -17.13 -11.60 8.84
C ILE A 182 -16.75 -10.62 7.74
N MET A 183 -16.68 -9.32 8.07
CA MET A 183 -16.27 -8.29 7.10
C MET A 183 -14.89 -8.59 6.53
N TRP A 184 -13.94 -8.88 7.42
CA TRP A 184 -12.57 -9.19 7.02
C TRP A 184 -12.49 -10.47 6.16
N ALA A 185 -13.20 -11.52 6.55
CA ALA A 185 -13.26 -12.78 5.78
C ALA A 185 -13.86 -12.55 4.38
N VAL A 186 -14.94 -11.77 4.27
CA VAL A 186 -15.53 -11.41 2.98
C VAL A 186 -14.55 -10.63 2.12
N ALA A 187 -13.88 -9.60 2.69
CA ALA A 187 -12.89 -8.82 1.95
C ALA A 187 -11.71 -9.68 1.48
N LEU A 188 -11.17 -10.53 2.35
CA LEU A 188 -10.10 -11.47 1.98
C LEU A 188 -10.54 -12.45 0.89
N LEU A 189 -11.74 -13.00 1.01
CA LEU A 189 -12.27 -13.94 0.04
C LEU A 189 -12.35 -13.30 -1.34
N VAL A 190 -12.86 -12.08 -1.45
CA VAL A 190 -12.91 -11.34 -2.73
C VAL A 190 -11.49 -11.16 -3.30
N ILE A 191 -10.53 -10.66 -2.50
CA ILE A 191 -9.16 -10.41 -2.93
C ILE A 191 -8.45 -11.71 -3.37
N VAL A 192 -8.71 -12.83 -2.69
CA VAL A 192 -8.16 -14.15 -3.08
C VAL A 192 -8.73 -14.58 -4.44
N PHE A 193 -10.03 -14.36 -4.70
CA PHE A 193 -10.64 -14.65 -6.00
C PHE A 193 -10.10 -13.74 -7.11
N GLU A 194 -9.71 -12.50 -6.79
CA GLU A 194 -9.01 -11.59 -7.70
C GLU A 194 -7.57 -12.01 -7.99
N LYS A 195 -7.05 -13.04 -7.28
CA LYS A 195 -5.67 -13.54 -7.34
C LYS A 195 -4.62 -12.51 -6.88
N ASP A 196 -5.02 -11.56 -6.07
CA ASP A 196 -4.13 -10.53 -5.48
C ASP A 196 -3.74 -10.89 -4.04
N LEU A 197 -2.79 -11.82 -3.92
CA LEU A 197 -2.29 -12.26 -2.61
C LEU A 197 -1.55 -11.16 -1.86
N GLY A 198 -0.94 -10.21 -2.58
CA GLY A 198 -0.24 -9.07 -1.99
C GLY A 198 -1.18 -8.17 -1.20
N SER A 199 -2.27 -7.73 -1.83
CA SER A 199 -3.31 -6.93 -1.16
C SER A 199 -3.99 -7.69 -0.01
N ALA A 200 -4.15 -9.01 -0.14
CA ALA A 200 -4.69 -9.84 0.94
C ALA A 200 -3.79 -9.80 2.19
N LEU A 201 -2.47 -9.91 2.02
CA LEU A 201 -1.50 -9.80 3.12
C LEU A 201 -1.49 -8.40 3.75
N VAL A 202 -1.50 -7.34 2.95
CA VAL A 202 -1.57 -5.96 3.45
C VAL A 202 -2.84 -5.77 4.28
N LEU A 203 -4.00 -6.17 3.78
CA LEU A 203 -5.26 -6.05 4.52
C LEU A 203 -5.25 -6.86 5.82
N PHE A 204 -4.63 -8.05 5.80
CA PHE A 204 -4.44 -8.86 7.00
C PHE A 204 -3.61 -8.13 8.06
N PHE A 205 -2.44 -7.59 7.67
CA PHE A 205 -1.57 -6.87 8.62
C PHE A 205 -2.22 -5.60 9.15
N VAL A 206 -2.92 -4.84 8.32
CA VAL A 206 -3.72 -3.67 8.74
C VAL A 206 -4.74 -4.09 9.79
N PHE A 207 -5.51 -5.15 9.52
CA PHE A 207 -6.51 -5.66 10.47
C PHE A 207 -5.91 -6.03 11.81
N VAL A 208 -4.83 -6.84 11.82
CA VAL A 208 -4.17 -7.31 13.05
C VAL A 208 -3.57 -6.13 13.83
N THR A 209 -2.91 -5.21 13.15
CA THR A 209 -2.31 -4.02 13.77
C THR A 209 -3.37 -3.14 14.41
N MET A 210 -4.45 -2.83 13.70
CA MET A 210 -5.55 -2.02 14.23
C MET A 210 -6.22 -2.69 15.43
N LEU A 211 -6.46 -3.99 15.37
CA LEU A 211 -7.06 -4.76 16.46
C LEU A 211 -6.14 -4.79 17.70
N TYR A 212 -4.84 -4.95 17.49
CA TYR A 212 -3.84 -4.88 18.55
C TYR A 212 -3.78 -3.49 19.20
N VAL A 213 -3.68 -2.44 18.39
CA VAL A 213 -3.62 -1.06 18.90
C VAL A 213 -4.90 -0.68 19.65
N ALA A 214 -6.06 -1.12 19.16
CA ALA A 214 -7.33 -0.85 19.83
C ALA A 214 -7.48 -1.55 21.19
N THR A 215 -6.97 -2.78 21.31
CA THR A 215 -7.22 -3.64 22.48
C THR A 215 -6.03 -3.76 23.44
N GLY A 216 -4.81 -3.57 22.95
CA GLY A 216 -3.57 -3.80 23.70
C GLY A 216 -3.30 -5.29 24.02
N LYS A 217 -3.99 -6.24 23.36
CA LYS A 217 -3.92 -7.67 23.69
C LYS A 217 -3.07 -8.42 22.67
N HIS A 218 -1.89 -8.90 23.06
CA HIS A 218 -1.01 -9.72 22.23
C HIS A 218 -1.65 -11.03 21.75
N ALA A 219 -2.66 -11.53 22.46
CA ALA A 219 -3.41 -12.72 22.07
C ALA A 219 -3.99 -12.60 20.65
N TYR A 220 -4.46 -11.42 20.25
CA TYR A 220 -4.97 -11.20 18.89
C TYR A 220 -3.89 -11.39 17.83
N ILE A 221 -2.65 -10.92 18.07
CA ILE A 221 -1.52 -11.13 17.17
C ILE A 221 -1.24 -12.63 17.01
N VAL A 222 -1.14 -13.34 18.15
CA VAL A 222 -0.83 -14.77 18.13
C VAL A 222 -1.92 -15.58 17.40
N ILE A 223 -3.19 -15.32 17.71
CA ILE A 223 -4.32 -16.01 17.07
C ILE A 223 -4.36 -15.69 15.58
N SER A 224 -4.19 -14.44 15.20
CA SER A 224 -4.19 -14.02 13.80
C SER A 224 -3.04 -14.63 13.00
N LEU A 225 -1.82 -14.67 13.57
CA LEU A 225 -0.69 -15.33 12.93
C LEU A 225 -0.92 -16.83 12.76
N LEU A 226 -1.50 -17.47 13.75
CA LEU A 226 -1.85 -18.89 13.65
C LEU A 226 -2.93 -19.13 12.56
N MET A 227 -3.96 -18.29 12.52
CA MET A 227 -5.00 -18.37 11.49
C MET A 227 -4.45 -18.16 10.09
N VAL A 228 -3.57 -17.15 9.89
CA VAL A 228 -2.98 -16.92 8.56
C VAL A 228 -2.03 -18.04 8.16
N SER A 229 -1.29 -18.62 9.10
CA SER A 229 -0.43 -19.77 8.83
C SER A 229 -1.23 -20.98 8.37
N VAL A 230 -2.34 -21.30 9.06
CA VAL A 230 -3.25 -22.37 8.65
C VAL A 230 -3.89 -22.06 7.30
N GLY A 231 -4.38 -20.82 7.10
CA GLY A 231 -4.95 -20.37 5.85
C GLY A 231 -3.96 -20.44 4.68
N PHE A 232 -2.69 -20.07 4.92
CA PHE A 232 -1.64 -20.15 3.91
C PHE A 232 -1.36 -21.60 3.49
N VAL A 233 -1.25 -22.52 4.45
CA VAL A 233 -1.11 -23.95 4.16
C VAL A 233 -2.28 -24.46 3.32
N PHE A 234 -3.51 -24.08 3.66
CA PHE A 234 -4.69 -24.45 2.90
C PHE A 234 -4.68 -23.90 1.47
N VAL A 235 -4.36 -22.60 1.30
CA VAL A 235 -4.26 -21.94 -0.01
C VAL A 235 -3.13 -22.55 -0.86
N TYR A 236 -1.99 -22.89 -0.24
CA TYR A 236 -0.89 -23.56 -0.90
C TYR A 236 -1.32 -24.89 -1.55
N PHE A 237 -2.07 -25.73 -0.84
CA PHE A 237 -2.54 -27.00 -1.40
C PHE A 237 -3.67 -26.88 -2.43
N LEU A 238 -4.46 -25.80 -2.38
CA LEU A 238 -5.59 -25.62 -3.29
C LEU A 238 -5.22 -24.94 -4.62
N PHE A 239 -4.21 -24.06 -4.63
CA PHE A 239 -3.94 -23.21 -5.78
C PHE A 239 -2.54 -23.42 -6.33
N SER A 240 -2.42 -23.95 -7.53
CA SER A 240 -1.15 -24.22 -8.21
C SER A 240 -0.30 -22.95 -8.42
N HIS A 241 -0.94 -21.81 -8.68
CA HIS A 241 -0.19 -20.53 -8.83
C HIS A 241 0.48 -20.09 -7.54
N VAL A 242 -0.06 -20.47 -6.37
CA VAL A 242 0.58 -20.19 -5.08
C VAL A 242 1.79 -21.09 -4.86
N GLN A 243 1.66 -22.39 -5.23
CA GLN A 243 2.79 -23.32 -5.19
C GLN A 243 3.95 -22.81 -6.03
N VAL A 244 3.71 -22.43 -7.28
CA VAL A 244 4.75 -21.88 -8.16
C VAL A 244 5.43 -20.66 -7.55
N ARG A 245 4.67 -19.73 -6.95
CA ARG A 245 5.25 -18.54 -6.29
C ARG A 245 6.10 -18.88 -5.08
N VAL A 246 5.68 -19.86 -4.27
CA VAL A 246 6.42 -20.31 -3.10
C VAL A 246 7.70 -21.04 -3.52
N ASP A 247 7.61 -21.95 -4.49
CA ASP A 247 8.75 -22.69 -5.00
C ASP A 247 9.80 -21.77 -5.63
N THR A 248 9.35 -20.80 -6.42
CA THR A 248 10.20 -19.76 -7.01
C THR A 248 10.86 -18.89 -5.93
N TRP A 249 10.14 -18.55 -4.87
CA TRP A 249 10.70 -17.75 -3.76
C TRP A 249 11.74 -18.52 -2.95
N LEU A 250 11.50 -19.82 -2.73
CA LEU A 250 12.44 -20.67 -1.98
C LEU A 250 13.69 -21.00 -2.80
N ASN A 251 13.54 -21.21 -4.10
CA ASN A 251 14.66 -21.54 -4.98
C ASN A 251 14.45 -20.90 -6.38
N PRO A 252 14.74 -19.60 -6.52
CA PRO A 252 14.58 -18.91 -7.80
C PRO A 252 15.50 -19.44 -8.91
N PHE A 253 16.62 -20.05 -8.54
CA PHE A 253 17.60 -20.61 -9.47
C PHE A 253 17.23 -22.01 -9.98
N ALA A 254 16.12 -22.61 -9.54
CA ALA A 254 15.64 -23.88 -10.09
C ALA A 254 15.17 -23.74 -11.55
N ASP A 255 14.56 -22.59 -11.90
CA ASP A 255 14.15 -22.26 -13.27
C ASP A 255 14.44 -20.77 -13.56
N PRO A 256 15.73 -20.41 -13.75
CA PRO A 256 16.15 -19.02 -13.84
C PRO A 256 15.75 -18.31 -15.13
N THR A 257 15.26 -19.07 -16.12
CA THR A 257 14.90 -18.54 -17.46
C THR A 257 13.40 -18.33 -17.66
N ASN A 258 12.55 -18.93 -16.83
CA ASN A 258 11.09 -18.81 -16.91
C ASN A 258 10.50 -18.28 -15.62
N THR A 259 10.04 -19.17 -14.73
CA THR A 259 9.30 -18.78 -13.52
C THR A 259 10.14 -17.96 -12.53
N GLY A 260 11.45 -18.25 -12.42
CA GLY A 260 12.39 -17.53 -11.57
C GLY A 260 13.04 -16.31 -12.20
N TYR A 261 12.88 -16.08 -13.51
CA TYR A 261 13.65 -15.08 -14.25
C TYR A 261 13.59 -13.68 -13.63
N GLN A 262 12.40 -13.18 -13.32
CA GLN A 262 12.19 -11.85 -12.75
C GLN A 262 12.90 -11.69 -11.40
N LEU A 263 12.80 -12.71 -10.53
CA LEU A 263 13.43 -12.69 -9.22
C LEU A 263 14.95 -12.83 -9.29
N VAL A 264 15.46 -13.67 -10.19
CA VAL A 264 16.90 -13.85 -10.42
C VAL A 264 17.53 -12.57 -10.95
N GLN A 265 16.92 -11.93 -11.95
CA GLN A 265 17.39 -10.63 -12.45
C GLN A 265 17.38 -9.55 -11.38
N SER A 266 16.33 -9.51 -10.54
CA SER A 266 16.27 -8.61 -9.39
C SER A 266 17.43 -8.82 -8.41
N ILE A 267 17.78 -10.07 -8.11
CA ILE A 267 18.92 -10.40 -7.23
C ILE A 267 20.24 -9.95 -7.87
N PHE A 268 20.42 -10.14 -9.18
CA PHE A 268 21.61 -9.69 -9.89
C PHE A 268 21.73 -8.17 -9.87
N SER A 269 20.64 -7.42 -10.19
CA SER A 269 20.64 -5.96 -10.12
C SER A 269 21.05 -5.45 -8.73
N ILE A 270 20.51 -6.03 -7.66
CA ILE A 270 20.88 -5.63 -6.29
C ILE A 270 22.36 -5.94 -6.01
N ALA A 271 22.88 -7.09 -6.50
CA ALA A 271 24.27 -7.46 -6.30
C ALA A 271 25.23 -6.54 -7.07
N ASP A 272 24.90 -6.20 -8.32
CA ASP A 272 25.70 -5.33 -9.17
C ASP A 272 25.82 -3.91 -8.63
N GLY A 273 24.78 -3.43 -7.93
CA GLY A 273 24.78 -2.12 -7.29
C GLY A 273 25.85 -1.94 -6.20
N GLY A 274 26.25 -3.01 -5.53
CA GLY A 274 27.23 -2.95 -4.44
C GLY A 274 26.88 -1.92 -3.38
N LEU A 275 27.89 -1.21 -2.83
CA LEU A 275 27.67 -0.23 -1.75
C LEU A 275 27.19 1.12 -2.27
N PHE A 276 27.75 1.61 -3.38
CA PHE A 276 27.56 2.98 -3.89
C PHE A 276 26.70 3.05 -5.17
N GLY A 277 26.34 1.91 -5.75
CA GLY A 277 25.64 1.84 -7.01
C GLY A 277 26.52 1.96 -8.24
N VAL A 278 26.01 1.54 -9.38
CA VAL A 278 26.66 1.69 -10.68
C VAL A 278 26.52 3.12 -11.23
N GLY A 279 25.72 3.94 -10.58
CA GLY A 279 25.39 5.32 -10.98
C GLY A 279 24.02 5.42 -11.66
N ILE A 280 23.34 6.55 -11.43
CA ILE A 280 21.99 6.78 -11.95
C ILE A 280 22.02 6.80 -13.50
N GLY A 281 21.22 5.93 -14.13
CA GLY A 281 21.15 5.77 -15.57
C GLY A 281 22.18 4.81 -16.16
N ASN A 282 23.06 4.20 -15.36
CA ASN A 282 24.07 3.23 -15.83
C ASN A 282 23.70 1.77 -15.51
N GLY A 283 22.60 1.54 -14.78
CA GLY A 283 22.12 0.19 -14.47
C GLY A 283 21.45 -0.48 -15.67
N MET A 284 21.27 -1.79 -15.57
CA MET A 284 20.59 -2.64 -16.55
C MET A 284 19.27 -3.20 -16.01
N ALA A 285 18.66 -2.51 -15.04
CA ALA A 285 17.41 -2.96 -14.40
C ALA A 285 16.24 -3.17 -15.40
N GLU A 286 16.33 -2.61 -16.61
CA GLU A 286 15.40 -2.84 -17.73
C GLU A 286 15.29 -4.32 -18.15
N GLN A 287 16.27 -5.15 -17.78
CA GLN A 287 16.21 -6.60 -18.00
C GLN A 287 15.19 -7.30 -17.10
N ILE A 288 14.78 -6.66 -16.01
CA ILE A 288 13.73 -7.16 -15.12
C ILE A 288 12.37 -6.83 -15.76
N PRO A 289 11.54 -7.81 -16.11
CA PRO A 289 10.20 -7.54 -16.63
C PRO A 289 9.37 -6.71 -15.66
N ILE A 290 8.69 -5.67 -16.16
CA ILE A 290 7.79 -4.80 -15.38
C ILE A 290 8.53 -4.18 -14.15
N VAL A 291 9.79 -3.83 -14.32
CA VAL A 291 10.66 -3.28 -13.27
C VAL A 291 10.09 -2.00 -12.65
N GLU A 292 9.41 -1.18 -13.44
CA GLU A 292 8.85 0.10 -13.05
C GLU A 292 7.73 0.00 -11.99
N SER A 293 7.10 -1.17 -11.83
CA SER A 293 6.08 -1.41 -10.80
C SER A 293 6.55 -2.42 -9.74
N ASP A 294 6.95 -3.61 -10.14
CA ASP A 294 7.14 -4.74 -9.23
C ASP A 294 8.52 -4.77 -8.60
N PHE A 295 9.55 -4.26 -9.29
CA PHE A 295 10.94 -4.35 -8.88
C PHE A 295 11.69 -3.01 -8.93
N ILE A 296 10.98 -1.88 -8.82
CA ILE A 296 11.60 -0.54 -8.81
C ILE A 296 12.67 -0.41 -7.72
N PHE A 297 12.50 -1.10 -6.58
CA PHE A 297 13.49 -1.11 -5.50
C PHE A 297 14.81 -1.76 -5.93
N SER A 298 14.77 -2.79 -6.79
CA SER A 298 15.97 -3.43 -7.34
C SER A 298 16.72 -2.45 -8.25
N ALA A 299 16.01 -1.70 -9.08
CA ALA A 299 16.61 -0.64 -9.90
C ALA A 299 17.25 0.47 -9.05
N ILE A 300 16.60 0.86 -7.96
CA ILE A 300 17.19 1.83 -7.01
C ILE A 300 18.45 1.26 -6.36
N ALA A 301 18.42 -0.01 -5.95
CA ALA A 301 19.57 -0.68 -5.33
C ALA A 301 20.73 -0.86 -6.30
N GLU A 302 20.47 -1.12 -7.59
CA GLU A 302 21.50 -1.20 -8.62
C GLU A 302 22.15 0.16 -8.88
N GLU A 303 21.36 1.19 -9.14
CA GLU A 303 21.89 2.49 -9.56
C GLU A 303 22.40 3.34 -8.41
N ALA A 304 21.76 3.32 -7.24
CA ALA A 304 22.14 4.09 -6.05
C ALA A 304 22.86 3.27 -4.97
N GLY A 305 23.01 1.96 -5.19
CA GLY A 305 23.66 1.03 -4.27
C GLY A 305 22.90 0.77 -2.98
N LEU A 306 23.54 0.00 -2.10
CA LEU A 306 22.97 -0.32 -0.79
C LEU A 306 22.68 0.93 0.05
N LEU A 307 23.50 1.99 -0.06
CA LEU A 307 23.27 3.25 0.65
C LEU A 307 22.01 3.97 0.16
N GLY A 308 21.77 4.01 -1.16
CA GLY A 308 20.55 4.57 -1.73
C GLY A 308 19.31 3.77 -1.36
N ALA A 309 19.39 2.45 -1.46
CA ALA A 309 18.31 1.55 -1.06
C ALA A 309 17.98 1.69 0.44
N ALA A 310 18.99 1.71 1.31
CA ALA A 310 18.81 1.95 2.75
C ALA A 310 18.20 3.34 3.02
N GLY A 311 18.60 4.36 2.27
CA GLY A 311 18.03 5.71 2.36
C GLY A 311 16.51 5.71 2.08
N VAL A 312 16.07 4.97 1.05
CA VAL A 312 14.63 4.84 0.74
C VAL A 312 13.90 4.11 1.87
N LEU A 313 14.45 3.03 2.39
CA LEU A 313 13.85 2.31 3.53
C LEU A 313 13.75 3.18 4.77
N LEU A 314 14.77 4.00 5.05
CA LEU A 314 14.77 4.95 6.16
C LEU A 314 13.70 6.04 5.97
N LEU A 315 13.49 6.54 4.75
CA LEU A 315 12.41 7.48 4.45
C LEU A 315 11.03 6.86 4.73
N TYR A 316 10.79 5.61 4.30
CA TYR A 316 9.55 4.89 4.64
C TYR A 316 9.40 4.69 6.15
N LEU A 317 10.48 4.30 6.85
CA LEU A 317 10.47 4.15 8.30
C LEU A 317 10.14 5.48 9.00
N CYS A 318 10.76 6.57 8.59
CA CYS A 318 10.45 7.90 9.10
C CYS A 318 8.99 8.28 8.85
N PHE A 319 8.47 8.00 7.66
CA PHE A 319 7.07 8.26 7.31
C PHE A 319 6.12 7.45 8.21
N ALA A 320 6.37 6.16 8.40
CA ALA A 320 5.58 5.31 9.28
C ALA A 320 5.61 5.78 10.75
N ILE A 321 6.81 6.14 11.27
CA ILE A 321 6.96 6.68 12.63
C ILE A 321 6.15 7.98 12.77
N ARG A 322 6.18 8.89 11.79
CA ARG A 322 5.38 10.13 11.83
C ARG A 322 3.88 9.85 11.77
N GLY A 323 3.46 8.84 11.00
CA GLY A 323 2.07 8.36 10.99
C GLY A 323 1.63 7.88 12.39
N ILE A 324 2.42 7.02 13.02
CA ILE A 324 2.15 6.52 14.39
C ILE A 324 2.13 7.66 15.42
N VAL A 325 3.05 8.62 15.34
CA VAL A 325 3.06 9.80 16.22
C VAL A 325 1.80 10.64 16.01
N THR A 326 1.35 10.78 14.78
CA THR A 326 0.09 11.49 14.46
C THR A 326 -1.12 10.76 15.03
N ALA A 327 -1.15 9.44 14.89
CA ALA A 327 -2.18 8.59 15.50
C ALA A 327 -2.23 8.72 17.04
N ALA A 328 -1.07 8.70 17.68
CA ALA A 328 -0.97 8.85 19.14
C ALA A 328 -1.41 10.24 19.66
N ARG A 329 -1.33 11.27 18.81
CA ARG A 329 -1.76 12.64 19.13
C ARG A 329 -3.22 12.93 18.75
N ALA A 330 -3.90 11.98 18.12
CA ALA A 330 -5.27 12.16 17.68
C ALA A 330 -6.21 12.39 18.87
N LYS A 331 -7.25 13.23 18.65
CA LYS A 331 -8.18 13.62 19.72
C LYS A 331 -9.27 12.60 20.00
N SER A 332 -9.53 11.68 19.06
CA SER A 332 -10.53 10.63 19.20
C SER A 332 -9.96 9.27 18.81
N ASP A 333 -10.51 8.21 19.39
CA ASP A 333 -10.12 6.83 19.09
C ASP A 333 -10.33 6.50 17.59
N VAL A 334 -11.43 7.00 16.99
CA VAL A 334 -11.69 6.81 15.54
C VAL A 334 -10.58 7.42 14.70
N SER A 335 -10.19 8.66 15.02
CA SER A 335 -9.11 9.35 14.30
C SER A 335 -7.76 8.66 14.51
N SER A 336 -7.48 8.22 15.75
CA SER A 336 -6.26 7.48 16.08
C SER A 336 -6.17 6.18 15.29
N PHE A 337 -7.21 5.35 15.35
CA PHE A 337 -7.22 4.06 14.67
C PHE A 337 -7.23 4.20 13.14
N THR A 338 -7.90 5.24 12.60
CA THR A 338 -7.82 5.54 11.16
C THR A 338 -6.39 5.85 10.74
N ALA A 339 -5.67 6.67 11.51
CA ALA A 339 -4.29 7.02 11.22
C ALA A 339 -3.32 5.84 11.38
N VAL A 340 -3.64 4.85 12.22
CA VAL A 340 -2.86 3.59 12.33
C VAL A 340 -3.10 2.68 11.14
N GLY A 341 -4.33 2.65 10.61
CA GLY A 341 -4.71 1.74 9.54
C GLY A 341 -4.32 2.22 8.14
N LEU A 342 -4.10 3.53 7.96
CA LEU A 342 -3.62 4.15 6.72
C LEU A 342 -2.10 4.17 6.64
#